data_1fa01a1d9e515b22451b820dbe7c0117
#
_entry.id   1fa01a1d9e515b22451b820dbe7c0117
#
_cell.length_a   1.000
_cell.length_b   1.000
_cell.length_c   1.000
_cell.angle_alpha   90.00
_cell.angle_beta   90.00
_cell.angle_gamma   90.00
#
_symmetry.space_group_name_H-M   'P 1'
#
loop_
_entity.id
_entity.type
_entity.pdbx_description
1 polymer ?
#
loop_
_entity_poly.entity_id
_entity_poly.type
_entity_poly.pdbx_seq_one_letter_code
_entity_poly.pdbx_strand_id
1 'polypeptide(L)'
;MALRINGRAVESGSIRGVTLLGLIRETLELRGTKESCGRGECGACTVLLDGRPVMSCIQFAQVTDGDVTTIEGLAEESRDLREAFAEFGGFQCGFCTSGQIVHATAVLRELASRHEEDQEKFVRQQLSGNICRCTGYNGIVEAVLQTHRRRMSAHRKDEGAR
;
A
#
# COMPACT_ATOMS: atom_id res chain seq x y z
N MET A 1 -20.34 -9.07 -11.27
CA MET A 1 -19.16 -8.70 -10.48
C MET A 1 -18.83 -7.24 -10.78
N ALA A 2 -18.66 -6.43 -9.77
CA ALA A 2 -18.49 -4.97 -9.92
C ALA A 2 -17.12 -4.58 -9.38
N LEU A 3 -16.14 -4.47 -10.28
CA LEU A 3 -14.83 -3.90 -9.95
C LEU A 3 -14.98 -2.40 -9.72
N ARG A 4 -14.45 -1.92 -8.60
CA ARG A 4 -14.36 -0.48 -8.29
C ARG A 4 -12.90 -0.12 -8.07
N ILE A 5 -12.49 1.03 -8.57
CA ILE A 5 -11.13 1.54 -8.34
C ILE A 5 -11.22 2.94 -7.75
N ASN A 6 -10.69 3.10 -6.52
CA ASN A 6 -10.78 4.33 -5.72
C ASN A 6 -12.23 4.83 -5.61
N GLY A 7 -13.18 3.91 -5.34
CA GLY A 7 -14.60 4.20 -5.20
C GLY A 7 -15.38 4.40 -6.50
N ARG A 8 -14.74 4.38 -7.67
CA ARG A 8 -15.39 4.52 -8.98
C ARG A 8 -15.60 3.15 -9.61
N ALA A 9 -16.83 2.87 -10.06
CA ALA A 9 -17.15 1.65 -10.79
C ALA A 9 -16.43 1.63 -12.15
N VAL A 10 -15.89 0.45 -12.54
CA VAL A 10 -15.24 0.23 -13.83
C VAL A 10 -16.14 -0.62 -14.70
N GLU A 11 -16.42 -0.14 -15.91
CA GLU A 11 -17.25 -0.88 -16.87
C GLU A 11 -16.50 -2.09 -17.42
N SER A 12 -17.13 -3.27 -17.34
CA SER A 12 -16.52 -4.55 -17.71
C SER A 12 -16.23 -4.72 -19.21
N GLY A 13 -16.79 -3.87 -20.07
CA GLY A 13 -16.66 -3.99 -21.52
C GLY A 13 -15.25 -3.72 -22.07
N SER A 14 -14.43 -2.96 -21.36
CA SER A 14 -13.10 -2.51 -21.79
C SER A 14 -11.92 -3.29 -21.18
N ILE A 15 -12.17 -4.32 -20.36
CA ILE A 15 -11.15 -4.94 -19.50
C ILE A 15 -10.74 -6.37 -19.89
N ARG A 16 -11.09 -6.83 -21.09
CA ARG A 16 -10.73 -8.18 -21.55
C ARG A 16 -9.24 -8.29 -21.85
N GLY A 17 -8.61 -9.34 -21.26
CA GLY A 17 -7.22 -9.68 -21.58
C GLY A 17 -6.15 -8.75 -20.98
N VAL A 18 -6.56 -7.77 -20.13
CA VAL A 18 -5.61 -6.87 -19.46
C VAL A 18 -5.42 -7.24 -17.98
N THR A 19 -4.22 -6.99 -17.48
CA THR A 19 -3.96 -7.10 -16.04
C THR A 19 -4.60 -5.94 -15.30
N LEU A 20 -4.86 -6.11 -14.00
CA LEU A 20 -5.32 -5.03 -13.14
C LEU A 20 -4.34 -3.83 -13.18
N LEU A 21 -3.03 -4.11 -13.25
CA LEU A 21 -2.00 -3.08 -13.41
C LEU A 21 -2.18 -2.31 -14.72
N GLY A 22 -2.38 -3.00 -15.84
CA GLY A 22 -2.61 -2.36 -17.15
C GLY A 22 -3.86 -1.49 -17.14
N LEU A 23 -4.96 -1.98 -16.57
CA LEU A 23 -6.18 -1.20 -16.39
C LEU A 23 -5.93 0.08 -15.58
N ILE A 24 -5.28 -0.04 -14.42
CA ILE A 24 -4.98 1.09 -13.52
C ILE A 24 -4.12 2.14 -14.24
N ARG A 25 -3.04 1.72 -14.89
CA ARG A 25 -2.04 2.64 -15.42
C ARG A 25 -2.36 3.19 -16.80
N GLU A 26 -2.84 2.34 -17.70
CA GLU A 26 -2.99 2.70 -19.13
C GLU A 26 -4.40 3.16 -19.46
N THR A 27 -5.42 2.59 -18.81
CA THR A 27 -6.81 2.97 -19.07
C THR A 27 -7.29 4.08 -18.15
N LEU A 28 -6.97 3.99 -16.85
CA LEU A 28 -7.41 4.96 -15.84
C LEU A 28 -6.35 6.04 -15.55
N GLU A 29 -5.17 5.94 -16.15
CA GLU A 29 -4.05 6.87 -16.01
C GLU A 29 -3.57 7.10 -14.56
N LEU A 30 -3.86 6.16 -13.65
CA LEU A 30 -3.41 6.18 -12.26
C LEU A 30 -1.97 5.66 -12.18
N ARG A 31 -1.00 6.52 -12.49
CA ARG A 31 0.41 6.17 -12.70
C ARG A 31 1.25 6.04 -11.42
N GLY A 32 0.65 6.23 -10.25
CA GLY A 32 1.30 6.02 -8.95
C GLY A 32 1.65 4.55 -8.71
N THR A 33 0.80 3.61 -9.15
CA THR A 33 1.11 2.18 -9.14
C THR A 33 2.17 1.87 -10.19
N LYS A 34 3.32 1.27 -9.79
CA LYS A 34 4.49 1.09 -10.67
C LYS A 34 4.60 -0.33 -11.23
N GLU A 35 5.08 -0.44 -12.47
CA GLU A 35 5.49 -1.73 -13.05
C GLU A 35 7.01 -1.88 -13.00
N SER A 36 7.49 -3.03 -12.49
CA SER A 36 8.89 -3.39 -12.48
C SER A 36 9.10 -4.82 -12.98
N CYS A 37 8.74 -5.85 -12.20
CA CYS A 37 9.00 -7.25 -12.59
C CYS A 37 7.94 -7.85 -13.52
N GLY A 38 6.70 -7.39 -13.51
CA GLY A 38 5.58 -7.92 -14.28
C GLY A 38 5.14 -9.35 -13.93
N ARG A 39 5.67 -9.94 -12.85
CA ARG A 39 5.48 -11.37 -12.52
C ARG A 39 5.20 -11.66 -11.03
N GLY A 40 4.75 -10.65 -10.29
CA GLY A 40 4.27 -10.86 -8.91
C GLY A 40 5.35 -11.02 -7.84
N GLU A 41 6.59 -10.55 -8.05
CA GLU A 41 7.68 -10.78 -7.10
C GLU A 41 8.10 -9.52 -6.33
N CYS A 42 8.14 -8.35 -6.98
CA CYS A 42 8.83 -7.17 -6.42
C CYS A 42 7.95 -6.22 -5.61
N GLY A 43 6.64 -6.36 -5.65
CA GLY A 43 5.70 -5.51 -4.89
C GLY A 43 5.54 -4.06 -5.36
N ALA A 44 6.25 -3.59 -6.42
CA ALA A 44 6.11 -2.21 -6.90
C ALA A 44 4.69 -1.88 -7.39
N CYS A 45 3.94 -2.91 -7.82
CA CYS A 45 2.57 -2.81 -8.30
C CYS A 45 1.50 -3.11 -7.23
N THR A 46 1.86 -3.12 -5.95
CA THR A 46 0.92 -3.41 -4.86
C THR A 46 -0.22 -2.40 -4.83
N VAL A 47 -1.45 -2.92 -4.77
CA VAL A 47 -2.69 -2.20 -4.52
C VAL A 47 -3.45 -2.91 -3.40
N LEU A 48 -4.47 -2.28 -2.81
CA LEU A 48 -5.36 -2.98 -1.87
C LEU A 48 -6.58 -3.47 -2.65
N LEU A 49 -6.90 -4.74 -2.53
CA LEU A 49 -8.18 -5.34 -2.97
C LEU A 49 -8.96 -5.72 -1.70
N ASP A 50 -10.10 -5.09 -1.49
CA ASP A 50 -10.90 -5.22 -0.27
C ASP A 50 -10.05 -5.03 1.01
N GLY A 51 -9.15 -4.06 0.98
CA GLY A 51 -8.24 -3.72 2.07
C GLY A 51 -7.01 -4.61 2.21
N ARG A 52 -6.85 -5.67 1.39
CA ARG A 52 -5.71 -6.61 1.42
C ARG A 52 -4.70 -6.29 0.32
N PRO A 53 -3.38 -6.29 0.62
CA PRO A 53 -2.37 -6.03 -0.39
C PRO A 53 -2.30 -7.16 -1.42
N VAL A 54 -2.39 -6.80 -2.70
CA VAL A 54 -2.24 -7.73 -3.84
C VAL A 54 -1.32 -7.12 -4.90
N MET A 55 -0.67 -7.98 -5.67
CA MET A 55 0.20 -7.57 -6.79
C MET A 55 -0.62 -7.47 -8.07
N SER A 56 -0.94 -6.26 -8.51
CA SER A 56 -1.84 -6.01 -9.65
C SER A 56 -1.32 -6.50 -11.00
N CYS A 57 -0.02 -6.72 -11.15
CA CYS A 57 0.56 -7.21 -12.41
C CYS A 57 0.21 -8.66 -12.76
N ILE A 58 -0.22 -9.47 -11.79
CA ILE A 58 -0.62 -10.87 -11.98
C ILE A 58 -2.12 -11.11 -11.78
N GLN A 59 -2.88 -10.06 -11.49
CA GLN A 59 -4.35 -10.11 -11.42
C GLN A 59 -4.92 -9.75 -12.80
N PHE A 60 -5.86 -10.57 -13.32
CA PHE A 60 -6.61 -10.19 -14.52
C PHE A 60 -7.81 -9.33 -14.14
N ALA A 61 -7.91 -8.14 -14.73
CA ALA A 61 -8.96 -7.18 -14.42
C ALA A 61 -10.38 -7.77 -14.62
N GLN A 62 -10.56 -8.59 -15.65
CA GLN A 62 -11.85 -9.21 -15.99
C GLN A 62 -12.40 -10.20 -14.95
N VAL A 63 -11.54 -10.76 -14.08
CA VAL A 63 -11.93 -11.72 -13.02
C VAL A 63 -11.71 -11.14 -11.63
N THR A 64 -11.24 -9.91 -11.53
CA THR A 64 -11.12 -9.19 -10.26
C THR A 64 -12.48 -8.60 -9.90
N ASP A 65 -12.95 -8.87 -8.70
CA ASP A 65 -14.18 -8.34 -8.12
C ASP A 65 -13.86 -7.67 -6.79
N GLY A 66 -14.58 -6.59 -6.45
CA GLY A 66 -14.37 -5.87 -5.20
C GLY A 66 -13.81 -4.45 -5.36
N ASP A 67 -13.41 -3.87 -4.24
CA ASP A 67 -12.90 -2.51 -4.15
C ASP A 67 -11.36 -2.47 -4.17
N VAL A 68 -10.81 -1.94 -5.26
CA VAL A 68 -9.38 -1.72 -5.42
C VAL A 68 -9.03 -0.29 -4.99
N THR A 69 -8.05 -0.17 -4.08
CA THR A 69 -7.49 1.12 -3.67
C THR A 69 -6.03 1.21 -4.09
N THR A 70 -5.71 2.22 -4.88
CA THR A 70 -4.34 2.55 -5.30
C THR A 70 -3.73 3.61 -4.37
N ILE A 71 -2.47 3.96 -4.59
CA ILE A 71 -1.79 5.01 -3.81
C ILE A 71 -2.52 6.36 -3.89
N GLU A 72 -3.16 6.66 -5.03
CA GLU A 72 -3.96 7.88 -5.20
C GLU A 72 -5.19 7.88 -4.30
N GLY A 73 -5.84 6.71 -4.14
CA GLY A 73 -7.00 6.54 -3.24
C GLY A 73 -6.64 6.59 -1.75
N LEU A 74 -5.36 6.42 -1.41
CA LEU A 74 -4.84 6.48 -0.03
C LEU A 74 -4.28 7.86 0.35
N ALA A 75 -4.46 8.89 -0.48
CA ALA A 75 -3.80 10.20 -0.29
C ALA A 75 -4.00 10.78 1.12
N GLU A 76 -5.18 10.72 1.68
CA GLU A 76 -5.47 11.24 3.02
C GLU A 76 -5.07 10.25 4.12
N GLU A 77 -5.46 8.97 3.99
CA GLU A 77 -5.17 7.93 5.00
C GLU A 77 -3.67 7.71 5.23
N SER A 78 -2.87 7.85 4.17
CA SER A 78 -1.41 7.63 4.23
C SER A 78 -0.60 8.92 4.39
N ARG A 79 -1.21 10.06 4.70
CA ARG A 79 -0.50 11.35 4.78
C ARG A 79 0.63 11.31 5.80
N ASP A 80 0.33 10.95 7.03
CA ASP A 80 1.29 10.84 8.14
C ASP A 80 2.37 9.78 7.88
N LEU A 81 2.00 8.66 7.24
CA LEU A 81 2.96 7.64 6.82
C LEU A 81 3.93 8.17 5.75
N ARG A 82 3.44 8.94 4.77
CA ARG A 82 4.30 9.56 3.74
C ARG A 82 5.27 10.59 4.35
N GLU A 83 4.80 11.37 5.30
CA GLU A 83 5.63 12.30 6.07
C GLU A 83 6.71 11.55 6.86
N ALA A 84 6.35 10.45 7.52
CA ALA A 84 7.31 9.59 8.22
C ALA A 84 8.34 8.95 7.26
N PHE A 85 7.92 8.52 6.06
CA PHE A 85 8.85 8.03 5.04
C PHE A 85 9.89 9.09 4.65
N ALA A 86 9.50 10.36 4.56
CA ALA A 86 10.43 11.45 4.31
C ALA A 86 11.36 11.71 5.51
N GLU A 87 10.81 11.72 6.72
CA GLU A 87 11.54 11.98 7.97
C GLU A 87 12.59 10.92 8.27
N PHE A 88 12.26 9.64 8.08
CA PHE A 88 13.13 8.51 8.42
C PHE A 88 13.90 7.93 7.23
N GLY A 89 13.93 8.62 6.08
CA GLY A 89 14.68 8.16 4.90
C GLY A 89 14.13 6.86 4.30
N GLY A 90 12.81 6.67 4.33
CA GLY A 90 12.12 5.48 3.78
C GLY A 90 12.14 5.40 2.25
N PHE A 91 12.74 6.37 1.55
CA PHE A 91 12.90 6.35 0.09
C PHE A 91 14.18 7.07 -0.36
N GLN A 92 14.66 6.73 -1.56
CA GLN A 92 15.70 7.44 -2.29
C GLN A 92 15.23 7.73 -3.72
N CYS A 93 15.30 6.76 -4.64
CA CYS A 93 14.81 6.95 -6.01
C CYS A 93 13.27 7.08 -6.12
N GLY A 94 12.54 6.63 -5.12
CA GLY A 94 11.08 6.74 -5.04
C GLY A 94 10.28 5.69 -5.82
N PHE A 95 10.93 4.84 -6.63
CA PHE A 95 10.22 3.92 -7.52
C PHE A 95 9.35 2.90 -6.78
N CYS A 96 9.86 2.25 -5.73
CA CYS A 96 9.12 1.27 -4.93
C CYS A 96 8.20 1.93 -3.89
N THR A 97 8.32 3.23 -3.66
CA THR A 97 7.71 3.92 -2.51
C THR A 97 6.18 3.83 -2.51
N SER A 98 5.53 3.95 -3.67
CA SER A 98 4.07 3.82 -3.75
C SER A 98 3.59 2.43 -3.31
N GLY A 99 4.22 1.36 -3.81
CA GLY A 99 3.90 -0.02 -3.39
C GLY A 99 4.19 -0.27 -1.91
N GLN A 100 5.29 0.27 -1.39
CA GLN A 100 5.64 0.21 0.03
C GLN A 100 4.58 0.90 0.90
N ILE A 101 4.15 2.11 0.56
CA ILE A 101 3.15 2.87 1.31
C ILE A 101 1.79 2.17 1.27
N VAL A 102 1.36 1.66 0.11
CA VAL A 102 0.11 0.90 -0.02
C VAL A 102 0.12 -0.32 0.90
N HIS A 103 1.20 -1.12 0.86
CA HIS A 103 1.32 -2.29 1.72
C HIS A 103 1.42 -1.89 3.20
N ALA A 104 2.25 -0.91 3.54
CA ALA A 104 2.41 -0.43 4.90
C ALA A 104 1.11 0.12 5.50
N THR A 105 0.21 0.69 4.67
CA THR A 105 -1.12 1.12 5.14
C THR A 105 -1.94 -0.08 5.63
N ALA A 106 -1.93 -1.21 4.92
CA ALA A 106 -2.58 -2.44 5.39
C ALA A 106 -1.91 -2.98 6.65
N VAL A 107 -0.57 -2.97 6.72
CA VAL A 107 0.19 -3.39 7.90
C VAL A 107 -0.16 -2.55 9.12
N LEU A 108 -0.30 -1.22 8.98
CA LEU A 108 -0.69 -0.33 10.09
C LEU A 108 -2.08 -0.65 10.65
N ARG A 109 -3.02 -1.06 9.81
CA ARG A 109 -4.36 -1.49 10.26
C ARG A 109 -4.28 -2.75 11.15
N GLU A 110 -3.37 -3.67 10.84
CA GLU A 110 -3.16 -4.90 11.62
C GLU A 110 -2.31 -4.67 12.88
N LEU A 111 -1.36 -3.73 12.85
CA LEU A 111 -0.47 -3.43 13.98
C LEU A 111 -1.22 -3.02 15.24
N ALA A 112 -2.37 -2.35 15.10
CA ALA A 112 -3.17 -1.87 16.22
C ALA A 112 -3.64 -3.01 17.14
N SER A 113 -3.74 -4.25 16.66
CA SER A 113 -4.15 -5.43 17.41
C SER A 113 -3.00 -6.29 17.94
N ARG A 114 -1.72 -5.87 17.74
CA ARG A 114 -0.54 -6.68 18.10
C ARG A 114 0.18 -6.17 19.34
N HIS A 115 0.80 -7.10 20.08
CA HIS A 115 1.68 -6.76 21.20
C HIS A 115 2.95 -6.03 20.72
N GLU A 116 3.45 -5.08 21.50
CA GLU A 116 4.54 -4.18 21.13
C GLU A 116 5.85 -4.91 20.79
N GLU A 117 6.16 -5.98 21.53
CA GLU A 117 7.39 -6.77 21.36
C GLU A 117 7.56 -7.41 19.97
N ASP A 118 6.44 -7.69 19.29
CA ASP A 118 6.43 -8.35 17.98
C ASP A 118 6.28 -7.40 16.79
N GLN A 119 6.07 -6.11 17.01
CA GLN A 119 5.70 -5.15 15.97
C GLN A 119 6.78 -4.98 14.91
N GLU A 120 8.05 -4.80 15.29
CA GLU A 120 9.13 -4.63 14.32
C GLU A 120 9.32 -5.87 13.46
N LYS A 121 9.35 -7.04 14.08
CA LYS A 121 9.47 -8.32 13.37
C LYS A 121 8.31 -8.50 12.38
N PHE A 122 7.10 -8.19 12.81
CA PHE A 122 5.91 -8.25 11.96
C PHE A 122 6.03 -7.31 10.76
N VAL A 123 6.37 -6.04 10.96
CA VAL A 123 6.55 -5.06 9.88
C VAL A 123 7.59 -5.55 8.88
N ARG A 124 8.75 -6.03 9.34
CA ARG A 124 9.80 -6.57 8.47
C ARG A 124 9.32 -7.76 7.65
N GLN A 125 8.59 -8.67 8.26
CA GLN A 125 8.02 -9.85 7.58
C GLN A 125 7.01 -9.45 6.51
N GLN A 126 6.05 -8.57 6.84
CA GLN A 126 5.02 -8.14 5.91
C GLN A 126 5.60 -7.40 4.71
N LEU A 127 6.55 -6.49 4.93
CA LEU A 127 7.16 -5.70 3.86
C LEU A 127 8.25 -6.44 3.07
N SER A 128 8.59 -7.68 3.41
CA SER A 128 9.64 -8.45 2.73
C SER A 128 9.35 -8.70 1.24
N GLY A 129 8.08 -8.73 0.85
CA GLY A 129 7.64 -8.87 -0.55
C GLY A 129 7.72 -7.57 -1.39
N ASN A 130 8.03 -6.43 -0.76
CA ASN A 130 8.16 -5.15 -1.45
C ASN A 130 9.65 -4.79 -1.59
N ILE A 131 10.25 -5.07 -2.75
CA ILE A 131 11.69 -4.96 -2.96
C ILE A 131 12.12 -3.50 -3.13
N CYS A 132 13.08 -3.07 -2.29
CA CYS A 132 13.79 -1.81 -2.42
C CYS A 132 15.29 -2.06 -2.58
N ARG A 133 15.91 -1.49 -3.62
CA ARG A 133 17.35 -1.63 -3.88
C ARG A 133 18.20 -0.53 -3.23
N CYS A 134 17.57 0.54 -2.74
CA CYS A 134 18.26 1.77 -2.36
C CYS A 134 18.43 1.93 -0.84
N THR A 135 17.36 1.71 -0.05
CA THR A 135 17.26 2.19 1.34
C THR A 135 17.83 1.25 2.39
N GLY A 136 18.01 -0.05 2.08
CA GLY A 136 18.35 -1.06 3.09
C GLY A 136 17.23 -1.32 4.12
N TYR A 137 16.01 -0.83 3.87
CA TYR A 137 14.76 -1.07 4.61
C TYR A 137 14.64 -0.44 6.02
N ASN A 138 15.72 -0.11 6.70
CA ASN A 138 15.63 0.38 8.09
C ASN A 138 14.76 1.63 8.22
N GLY A 139 14.95 2.61 7.34
CA GLY A 139 14.10 3.82 7.31
C GLY A 139 12.64 3.53 6.99
N ILE A 140 12.36 2.54 6.13
CA ILE A 140 10.98 2.11 5.80
C ILE A 140 10.31 1.52 7.04
N VAL A 141 10.97 0.59 7.72
CA VAL A 141 10.46 -0.06 8.94
C VAL A 141 10.23 0.96 10.04
N GLU A 142 11.22 1.84 10.27
CA GLU A 142 11.10 2.89 11.28
C GLU A 142 9.95 3.85 11.00
N ALA A 143 9.77 4.27 9.74
CA ALA A 143 8.64 5.12 9.34
C ALA A 143 7.29 4.48 9.69
N VAL A 144 7.10 3.19 9.44
CA VAL A 144 5.87 2.47 9.77
C VAL A 144 5.66 2.39 11.28
N LEU A 145 6.70 2.04 12.04
CA LEU A 145 6.61 1.94 13.50
C LEU A 145 6.33 3.29 14.15
N GLN A 146 6.96 4.35 13.69
CA GLN A 146 6.72 5.69 14.22
C GLN A 146 5.33 6.22 13.88
N THR A 147 4.84 5.96 12.66
CA THR A 147 3.46 6.27 12.29
C THR A 147 2.47 5.55 13.22
N HIS A 148 2.69 4.26 13.48
CA HIS A 148 1.86 3.50 14.42
C HIS A 148 1.86 4.12 15.81
N ARG A 149 3.05 4.39 16.39
CA ARG A 149 3.19 5.00 17.73
C ARG A 149 2.47 6.35 17.83
N ARG A 150 2.60 7.21 16.81
CA ARG A 150 1.93 8.52 16.74
C ARG A 150 0.41 8.38 16.71
N ARG A 151 -0.13 7.48 15.89
CA ARG A 151 -1.57 7.19 15.84
C ARG A 151 -2.12 6.67 17.17
N MET A 152 -1.42 5.73 17.81
CA MET A 152 -1.80 5.19 19.13
C MET A 152 -1.75 6.25 20.24
N SER A 153 -0.78 7.16 20.19
CA SER A 153 -0.67 8.27 21.15
C SER A 153 -1.79 9.31 21.00
N ALA A 154 -2.21 9.59 19.77
CA ALA A 154 -3.32 10.49 19.48
C ALA A 154 -4.65 9.87 19.98
N HIS A 155 -4.89 8.61 19.71
CA HIS A 155 -6.10 7.90 20.15
C HIS A 155 -6.28 7.93 21.67
N ARG A 156 -5.19 7.66 22.43
CA ARG A 156 -5.22 7.69 23.91
C ARG A 156 -5.53 9.08 24.48
N LYS A 157 -5.11 10.15 23.82
CA LYS A 157 -5.42 11.52 24.25
C LYS A 157 -6.89 11.87 24.05
N ASP A 158 -7.49 11.40 22.96
CA ASP A 158 -8.91 11.64 22.67
C ASP A 158 -9.83 10.85 23.63
N GLU A 159 -9.44 9.66 24.04
CA GLU A 159 -10.19 8.86 25.05
C GLU A 159 -10.08 9.45 26.46
N GLY A 160 -8.93 10.04 26.82
CA GLY A 160 -8.72 10.68 28.12
C GLY A 160 -9.36 12.06 28.27
N ALA A 161 -9.84 12.65 27.16
CA ALA A 161 -10.49 13.96 27.13
C ALA A 161 -12.03 13.90 27.16
N ARG A 162 -12.61 12.69 27.18
CA ARG A 162 -14.05 12.41 27.31
C ARG A 162 -14.42 11.98 28.72
#